data_af224837fd064078cfc40c85d93d19a1
#
_entry.id   af224837fd064078cfc40c85d93d19a1
#
_cell.length_a   1.000
_cell.length_b   1.000
_cell.length_c   1.000
_cell.angle_alpha   90.00
_cell.angle_beta   90.00
_cell.angle_gamma   90.00
#
_symmetry.space_group_name_H-M   'P 1'
#
loop_
_entity.id
_entity.type
_entity.pdbx_description
1 polymer ?
#
loop_
_entity_poly.entity_id
_entity_poly.type
_entity_poly.pdbx_seq_one_letter_code
_entity_poly.pdbx_strand_id
1 'polypeptide(L)'
;MPVYKDENTGKWYFSTRYKDVYGNNKRKMKRGFTTKREAKSAEARFLNDVNEGFSDSNTYDYIFNHYLEHTDLRPKTKRRKQNEYKKHIQDKFGHINMNKITQNQCQEFRKYLMNNIKSTNSARTIWSGFKVVINYANKYFGLRSDPTISIKPIPRVKPKPKYMLREEFDDRINEIEEQDYRELFTLMFYTGMRIGEAMALVWEDYNKYKKEISINKTMDITNRTIYPRAK
;
A
#
# COMPACT_ATOMS: atom_id res chain seq x y z
N MET A 1 42.24 1.62 -1.87
CA MET A 1 41.01 1.30 -2.62
C MET A 1 41.22 1.85 -4.04
N PRO A 2 41.05 1.04 -5.06
CA PRO A 2 41.54 1.40 -6.40
C PRO A 2 40.49 2.22 -7.15
N VAL A 3 40.82 3.48 -7.33
CA VAL A 3 40.18 4.39 -8.28
C VAL A 3 41.08 4.51 -9.48
N TYR A 4 40.55 4.37 -10.67
CA TYR A 4 41.29 4.25 -11.91
C TYR A 4 40.99 5.45 -12.82
N LYS A 5 41.94 5.84 -13.68
CA LYS A 5 41.75 6.80 -14.74
C LYS A 5 41.49 6.02 -16.03
N ASP A 6 40.47 6.39 -16.75
CA ASP A 6 40.15 5.85 -18.07
C ASP A 6 41.04 6.55 -19.11
N GLU A 7 41.88 5.79 -19.78
CA GLU A 7 42.87 6.30 -20.72
C GLU A 7 42.22 6.90 -21.98
N ASN A 8 41.06 6.41 -22.37
CA ASN A 8 40.37 6.89 -23.58
C ASN A 8 39.60 8.19 -23.36
N THR A 9 39.01 8.35 -22.15
CA THR A 9 38.15 9.49 -21.84
C THR A 9 38.80 10.52 -20.91
N GLY A 10 39.96 10.19 -20.32
CA GLY A 10 40.63 10.99 -19.32
C GLY A 10 39.89 11.14 -17.97
N LYS A 11 38.73 10.53 -17.85
CA LYS A 11 37.86 10.61 -16.67
C LYS A 11 38.19 9.51 -15.67
N TRP A 12 37.83 9.76 -14.41
CA TRP A 12 38.04 8.80 -13.33
C TRP A 12 36.85 7.87 -13.14
N TYR A 13 37.12 6.65 -12.68
CA TYR A 13 36.11 5.69 -12.30
C TYR A 13 36.54 4.88 -11.08
N PHE A 14 35.56 4.32 -10.32
CA PHE A 14 35.85 3.34 -9.33
C PHE A 14 35.25 1.98 -9.72
N SER A 15 35.86 0.92 -9.22
CA SER A 15 35.38 -0.45 -9.37
C SER A 15 35.63 -1.18 -8.06
N THR A 16 34.55 -1.51 -7.35
CA THR A 16 34.65 -2.15 -6.06
C THR A 16 33.81 -3.42 -6.00
N ARG A 17 34.26 -4.41 -5.21
CA ARG A 17 33.50 -5.62 -4.91
C ARG A 17 32.79 -5.42 -3.59
N TYR A 18 31.57 -5.92 -3.51
CA TYR A 18 30.75 -5.89 -2.30
C TYR A 18 29.90 -7.14 -2.16
N LYS A 19 29.42 -7.43 -0.96
CA LYS A 19 28.42 -8.47 -0.71
C LYS A 19 27.04 -7.82 -0.74
N ASP A 20 26.10 -8.43 -1.46
CA ASP A 20 24.70 -8.01 -1.41
C ASP A 20 24.04 -8.44 -0.08
N VAL A 21 22.80 -8.07 0.12
CA VAL A 21 22.01 -8.40 1.32
C VAL A 21 21.84 -9.92 1.55
N TYR A 22 22.09 -10.74 0.53
CA TYR A 22 22.07 -12.19 0.60
C TYR A 22 23.48 -12.82 0.75
N GLY A 23 24.51 -11.98 0.91
CA GLY A 23 25.89 -12.43 1.06
C GLY A 23 26.61 -12.76 -0.26
N ASN A 24 25.98 -12.57 -1.42
CA ASN A 24 26.58 -12.84 -2.72
C ASN A 24 27.61 -11.78 -3.10
N ASN A 25 28.76 -12.20 -3.65
CA ASN A 25 29.77 -11.29 -4.12
C ASN A 25 29.32 -10.61 -5.43
N LYS A 26 29.24 -9.29 -5.43
CA LYS A 26 28.94 -8.45 -6.60
C LYS A 26 30.03 -7.42 -6.85
N ARG A 27 30.06 -6.87 -8.06
CA ARG A 27 30.98 -5.81 -8.46
C ARG A 27 30.19 -4.61 -8.95
N LYS A 28 30.52 -3.41 -8.41
CA LYS A 28 29.98 -2.13 -8.88
C LYS A 28 31.08 -1.34 -9.54
N MET A 29 30.80 -0.82 -10.73
CA MET A 29 31.65 0.11 -11.46
C MET A 29 30.85 1.37 -11.78
N LYS A 30 31.43 2.53 -11.53
CA LYS A 30 30.84 3.83 -11.91
C LYS A 30 31.93 4.71 -12.52
N ARG A 31 31.66 5.23 -13.72
CA ARG A 31 32.58 6.01 -14.54
C ARG A 31 32.13 7.47 -14.66
N GLY A 32 33.00 8.34 -15.17
CA GLY A 32 32.63 9.69 -15.57
C GLY A 32 32.94 10.78 -14.57
N PHE A 33 33.77 10.52 -13.55
CA PHE A 33 34.18 11.55 -12.58
C PHE A 33 35.27 12.42 -13.16
N THR A 34 35.21 13.72 -12.88
CA THR A 34 36.19 14.70 -13.34
C THR A 34 37.49 14.62 -12.53
N THR A 35 37.41 14.27 -11.26
CA THR A 35 38.56 14.18 -10.36
C THR A 35 38.68 12.85 -9.64
N LYS A 36 39.92 12.47 -9.29
CA LYS A 36 40.20 11.31 -8.45
C LYS A 36 39.48 11.37 -7.08
N ARG A 37 39.37 12.60 -6.53
CA ARG A 37 38.73 12.87 -5.25
C ARG A 37 37.24 12.60 -5.31
N GLU A 38 36.57 13.01 -6.39
CA GLU A 38 35.13 12.70 -6.60
C GLU A 38 34.87 11.20 -6.74
N ALA A 39 35.68 10.51 -7.52
CA ALA A 39 35.56 9.07 -7.70
C ALA A 39 35.76 8.33 -6.38
N LYS A 40 36.74 8.71 -5.55
CA LYS A 40 36.99 8.13 -4.23
C LYS A 40 35.88 8.45 -3.24
N SER A 41 35.33 9.65 -3.25
CA SER A 41 34.19 10.05 -2.43
C SER A 41 32.92 9.27 -2.82
N ALA A 42 32.70 9.06 -4.11
CA ALA A 42 31.57 8.28 -4.62
C ALA A 42 31.69 6.79 -4.27
N GLU A 43 32.89 6.22 -4.31
CA GLU A 43 33.15 4.85 -3.85
C GLU A 43 32.88 4.70 -2.35
N ALA A 44 33.40 5.61 -1.53
CA ALA A 44 33.19 5.59 -0.08
C ALA A 44 31.72 5.69 0.29
N ARG A 45 30.95 6.56 -0.38
CA ARG A 45 29.49 6.65 -0.20
C ARG A 45 28.79 5.36 -0.56
N PHE A 46 29.16 4.76 -1.70
CA PHE A 46 28.58 3.50 -2.14
C PHE A 46 28.86 2.36 -1.14
N LEU A 47 30.10 2.24 -0.63
CA LEU A 47 30.43 1.21 0.36
C LEU A 47 29.74 1.42 1.71
N ASN A 48 29.57 2.67 2.14
CA ASN A 48 28.76 2.98 3.31
C ASN A 48 27.30 2.58 3.09
N ASP A 49 26.74 2.88 1.92
CA ASP A 49 25.38 2.52 1.54
C ASP A 49 25.17 0.99 1.56
N VAL A 50 26.17 0.23 1.09
CA VAL A 50 26.15 -1.25 1.10
C VAL A 50 26.29 -1.82 2.51
N ASN A 51 27.20 -1.29 3.33
CA ASN A 51 27.40 -1.73 4.70
C ASN A 51 26.18 -1.44 5.59
N GLU A 52 25.39 -0.44 5.25
CA GLU A 52 24.11 -0.12 5.90
C GLU A 52 22.93 -0.93 5.34
N GLY A 53 23.17 -1.97 4.52
CA GLY A 53 22.13 -2.81 3.91
C GLY A 53 21.45 -2.16 2.68
N PHE A 54 22.05 -1.11 2.15
CA PHE A 54 21.47 -0.30 1.07
C PHE A 54 21.92 -0.76 -0.33
N SER A 55 20.95 -1.15 -1.16
CA SER A 55 21.16 -1.36 -2.59
C SER A 55 20.67 -0.15 -3.40
N ASP A 56 21.48 0.35 -4.34
CA ASP A 56 21.09 1.38 -5.35
C ASP A 56 19.87 0.95 -6.20
N SER A 57 19.42 -0.31 -6.07
CA SER A 57 18.29 -0.88 -6.79
C SER A 57 16.96 -0.81 -6.01
N ASN A 58 16.96 -0.32 -4.77
CA ASN A 58 15.75 -0.27 -3.94
C ASN A 58 14.84 0.90 -4.34
N THR A 59 14.19 0.75 -5.51
CA THR A 59 13.14 1.68 -5.94
C THR A 59 11.88 1.49 -5.11
N TYR A 60 11.00 2.49 -5.14
CA TYR A 60 9.68 2.36 -4.50
C TYR A 60 8.90 1.15 -5.04
N ASP A 61 8.95 0.90 -6.36
CA ASP A 61 8.30 -0.25 -7.00
C ASP A 61 8.82 -1.58 -6.45
N TYR A 62 10.15 -1.73 -6.35
CA TYR A 62 10.75 -2.92 -5.76
C TYR A 62 10.27 -3.15 -4.32
N ILE A 63 10.34 -2.11 -3.48
CA ILE A 63 9.92 -2.20 -2.07
C ILE A 63 8.41 -2.46 -1.94
N PHE A 64 7.59 -1.85 -2.79
CA PHE A 64 6.15 -2.09 -2.81
C PHE A 64 5.81 -3.54 -3.15
N ASN A 65 6.43 -4.11 -4.17
CA ASN A 65 6.22 -5.51 -4.55
C ASN A 65 6.70 -6.46 -3.45
N HIS A 66 7.88 -6.20 -2.88
CA HIS A 66 8.39 -6.96 -1.75
C HIS A 66 7.45 -6.88 -0.53
N TYR A 67 6.92 -5.71 -0.22
CA TYR A 67 5.91 -5.53 0.82
C TYR A 67 4.66 -6.39 0.57
N LEU A 68 4.15 -6.42 -0.66
CA LEU A 68 2.97 -7.23 -1.01
C LEU A 68 3.22 -8.73 -0.94
N GLU A 69 4.44 -9.19 -1.19
CA GLU A 69 4.81 -10.60 -1.15
C GLU A 69 5.02 -11.10 0.28
N HIS A 70 5.65 -10.28 1.12
CA HIS A 70 6.09 -10.68 2.47
C HIS A 70 5.16 -10.23 3.60
N THR A 71 3.97 -9.72 3.26
CA THR A 71 2.97 -9.32 4.25
C THR A 71 1.70 -10.13 4.07
N ASP A 72 1.18 -10.68 5.18
CA ASP A 72 -0.07 -11.45 5.21
C ASP A 72 -1.29 -10.56 5.00
N LEU A 73 -1.50 -10.13 3.77
CA LEU A 73 -2.63 -9.32 3.36
C LEU A 73 -3.74 -10.20 2.77
N ARG A 74 -4.97 -9.98 3.20
CA ARG A 74 -6.14 -10.60 2.56
C ARG A 74 -6.17 -10.24 1.06
N PRO A 75 -6.56 -11.17 0.15
CA PRO A 75 -6.52 -10.95 -1.31
C PRO A 75 -7.19 -9.63 -1.75
N LYS A 76 -8.35 -9.32 -1.18
CA LYS A 76 -9.07 -8.07 -1.44
C LYS A 76 -8.27 -6.81 -1.06
N THR A 77 -7.56 -6.87 0.06
CA THR A 77 -6.70 -5.75 0.51
C THR A 77 -5.48 -5.61 -0.41
N LYS A 78 -4.86 -6.72 -0.80
CA LYS A 78 -3.73 -6.74 -1.73
C LYS A 78 -4.13 -6.12 -3.07
N ARG A 79 -5.24 -6.56 -3.65
CA ARG A 79 -5.79 -6.03 -4.92
C ARG A 79 -6.09 -4.53 -4.84
N ARG A 80 -6.71 -4.07 -3.75
CA ARG A 80 -6.97 -2.65 -3.53
C ARG A 80 -5.68 -1.83 -3.50
N LYS A 81 -4.68 -2.26 -2.72
CA LYS A 81 -3.38 -1.58 -2.63
C LYS A 81 -2.66 -1.53 -3.99
N GLN A 82 -2.71 -2.61 -4.77
CA GLN A 82 -2.17 -2.64 -6.13
C GLN A 82 -2.85 -1.63 -7.06
N ASN A 83 -4.17 -1.53 -6.98
CA ASN A 83 -4.93 -0.56 -7.80
C ASN A 83 -4.62 0.89 -7.38
N GLU A 84 -4.57 1.17 -6.07
CA GLU A 84 -4.19 2.48 -5.54
C GLU A 84 -2.75 2.86 -5.96
N TYR A 85 -1.82 1.91 -5.89
CA TYR A 85 -0.44 2.09 -6.33
C TYR A 85 -0.35 2.42 -7.81
N LYS A 86 -0.90 1.56 -8.69
CA LYS A 86 -0.87 1.75 -10.14
C LYS A 86 -1.48 3.08 -10.56
N LYS A 87 -2.60 3.47 -9.94
CA LYS A 87 -3.36 4.65 -10.35
C LYS A 87 -2.74 5.97 -9.87
N HIS A 88 -2.05 6.00 -8.73
CA HIS A 88 -1.70 7.26 -8.08
C HIS A 88 -0.24 7.41 -7.70
N ILE A 89 0.50 6.31 -7.54
CA ILE A 89 1.85 6.32 -6.96
C ILE A 89 2.91 5.93 -7.98
N GLN A 90 2.64 4.92 -8.81
CA GLN A 90 3.62 4.27 -9.68
C GLN A 90 4.34 5.27 -10.60
N ASP A 91 3.59 6.10 -11.34
CA ASP A 91 4.18 7.06 -12.29
C ASP A 91 5.03 8.12 -11.60
N LYS A 92 4.72 8.44 -10.35
CA LYS A 92 5.39 9.51 -9.60
C LYS A 92 6.61 9.02 -8.83
N PHE A 93 6.54 7.82 -8.25
CA PHE A 93 7.54 7.32 -7.32
C PHE A 93 8.11 5.95 -7.68
N GLY A 94 7.44 5.15 -8.50
CA GLY A 94 7.81 3.76 -8.76
C GLY A 94 9.27 3.59 -9.14
N HIS A 95 9.77 4.40 -10.04
CA HIS A 95 11.14 4.38 -10.55
C HIS A 95 12.17 5.06 -9.64
N ILE A 96 11.72 5.83 -8.64
CA ILE A 96 12.62 6.59 -7.76
C ILE A 96 13.21 5.65 -6.70
N ASN A 97 14.52 5.72 -6.52
CA ASN A 97 15.16 5.05 -5.39
C ASN A 97 14.62 5.60 -4.07
N MET A 98 14.28 4.71 -3.14
CA MET A 98 13.61 5.05 -1.89
C MET A 98 14.36 6.12 -1.08
N ASN A 99 15.70 6.11 -1.06
CA ASN A 99 16.53 7.13 -0.38
C ASN A 99 16.61 8.45 -1.10
N LYS A 100 16.21 8.51 -2.37
CA LYS A 100 16.20 9.76 -3.14
C LYS A 100 14.84 10.45 -3.09
N ILE A 101 13.85 9.83 -2.47
CA ILE A 101 12.56 10.46 -2.24
C ILE A 101 12.75 11.57 -1.21
N THR A 102 12.44 12.80 -1.63
CA THR A 102 12.58 13.98 -0.78
C THR A 102 11.29 14.33 -0.05
N GLN A 103 11.43 15.03 1.06
CA GLN A 103 10.28 15.55 1.80
C GLN A 103 9.40 16.47 0.95
N ASN A 104 10.01 17.28 0.07
CA ASN A 104 9.24 18.16 -0.84
C ASN A 104 8.39 17.36 -1.80
N GLN A 105 8.90 16.32 -2.43
CA GLN A 105 8.12 15.42 -3.31
C GLN A 105 6.95 14.78 -2.56
N CYS A 106 7.15 14.36 -1.32
CA CYS A 106 6.09 13.81 -0.48
C CYS A 106 5.03 14.86 -0.14
N GLN A 107 5.44 16.12 0.12
CA GLN A 107 4.52 17.23 0.37
C GLN A 107 3.68 17.57 -0.86
N GLU A 108 4.30 17.63 -2.03
CA GLU A 108 3.61 17.84 -3.31
C GLU A 108 2.64 16.70 -3.62
N PHE A 109 3.04 15.46 -3.37
CA PHE A 109 2.15 14.31 -3.52
C PHE A 109 0.94 14.39 -2.59
N ARG A 110 1.15 14.74 -1.34
CA ARG A 110 0.03 14.99 -0.41
C ARG A 110 -0.93 16.05 -0.92
N LYS A 111 -0.39 17.19 -1.43
CA LYS A 111 -1.19 18.27 -2.02
C LYS A 111 -1.95 17.79 -3.27
N TYR A 112 -1.28 17.03 -4.13
CA TYR A 112 -1.90 16.38 -5.29
C TYR A 112 -3.09 15.50 -4.89
N LEU A 113 -2.94 14.64 -3.88
CA LEU A 113 -4.03 13.78 -3.41
C LEU A 113 -5.22 14.60 -2.89
N MET A 114 -4.97 15.67 -2.15
CA MET A 114 -6.03 16.53 -1.62
C MET A 114 -6.80 17.27 -2.71
N ASN A 115 -6.14 17.67 -3.79
CA ASN A 115 -6.75 18.45 -4.86
C ASN A 115 -7.43 17.57 -5.92
N ASN A 116 -6.91 16.36 -6.18
CA ASN A 116 -7.37 15.54 -7.29
C ASN A 116 -8.26 14.36 -6.88
N ILE A 117 -8.30 14.02 -5.58
CA ILE A 117 -9.14 12.94 -5.07
C ILE A 117 -10.42 13.53 -4.46
N LYS A 118 -11.56 13.20 -5.06
CA LYS A 118 -12.87 13.74 -4.69
C LYS A 118 -13.22 13.54 -3.20
N SER A 119 -12.81 12.42 -2.60
CA SER A 119 -13.07 12.13 -1.18
C SER A 119 -11.80 12.30 -0.36
N THR A 120 -11.82 13.18 0.63
CA THR A 120 -10.72 13.39 1.58
C THR A 120 -10.33 12.09 2.29
N ASN A 121 -11.29 11.24 2.64
CA ASN A 121 -11.01 9.95 3.26
C ASN A 121 -10.32 8.98 2.30
N SER A 122 -10.65 9.00 1.01
CA SER A 122 -9.95 8.24 -0.02
C SER A 122 -8.51 8.75 -0.21
N ALA A 123 -8.32 10.06 -0.30
CA ALA A 123 -7.00 10.68 -0.35
C ALA A 123 -6.14 10.27 0.87
N ARG A 124 -6.74 10.29 2.07
CA ARG A 124 -6.10 9.82 3.30
C ARG A 124 -5.70 8.35 3.25
N THR A 125 -6.53 7.49 2.68
CA THR A 125 -6.24 6.05 2.54
C THR A 125 -5.04 5.82 1.63
N ILE A 126 -4.99 6.50 0.47
CA ILE A 126 -3.86 6.42 -0.46
C ILE A 126 -2.57 6.95 0.19
N TRP A 127 -2.65 8.10 0.87
CA TRP A 127 -1.52 8.68 1.62
C TRP A 127 -1.00 7.73 2.70
N SER A 128 -1.90 7.10 3.46
CA SER A 128 -1.53 6.11 4.47
C SER A 128 -0.89 4.88 3.85
N GLY A 129 -1.40 4.41 2.70
CA GLY A 129 -0.81 3.32 1.92
C GLY A 129 0.62 3.63 1.45
N PHE A 130 0.86 4.85 0.97
CA PHE A 130 2.18 5.35 0.59
C PHE A 130 3.15 5.32 1.79
N LYS A 131 2.73 5.85 2.94
CA LYS A 131 3.54 5.85 4.16
C LYS A 131 3.86 4.45 4.68
N VAL A 132 2.93 3.51 4.57
CA VAL A 132 3.16 2.12 5.00
C VAL A 132 4.36 1.51 4.27
N VAL A 133 4.51 1.76 2.97
CA VAL A 133 5.65 1.26 2.18
C VAL A 133 6.96 1.93 2.60
N ILE A 134 6.95 3.23 2.89
CA ILE A 134 8.12 3.95 3.41
C ILE A 134 8.52 3.40 4.79
N ASN A 135 7.55 3.18 5.68
CA ASN A 135 7.81 2.58 6.99
C ASN A 135 8.34 1.15 6.87
N TYR A 136 7.84 0.39 5.89
CA TYR A 136 8.35 -0.93 5.58
C TYR A 136 9.82 -0.88 5.10
N ALA A 137 10.14 0.07 4.23
CA ALA A 137 11.52 0.32 3.79
C ALA A 137 12.43 0.70 4.97
N ASN A 138 11.96 1.55 5.86
CA ASN A 138 12.71 1.93 7.06
C ASN A 138 12.99 0.72 7.96
N LYS A 139 12.00 -0.14 8.16
CA LYS A 139 12.12 -1.32 9.04
C LYS A 139 13.02 -2.43 8.48
N TYR A 140 12.92 -2.71 7.18
CA TYR A 140 13.53 -3.91 6.59
C TYR A 140 14.66 -3.62 5.61
N PHE A 141 14.78 -2.39 5.14
CA PHE A 141 15.75 -2.00 4.11
C PHE A 141 16.68 -0.84 4.55
N GLY A 142 16.65 -0.46 5.82
CA GLY A 142 17.58 0.54 6.36
C GLY A 142 17.45 1.91 5.68
N LEU A 143 16.23 2.42 5.49
CA LEU A 143 16.01 3.77 4.96
C LEU A 143 16.68 4.80 5.88
N ARG A 144 17.54 5.67 5.33
CA ARG A 144 18.33 6.64 6.12
C ARG A 144 17.49 7.64 6.89
N SER A 145 16.39 8.07 6.29
CA SER A 145 15.44 8.99 6.92
C SER A 145 14.05 8.81 6.30
N ASP A 146 13.01 8.90 7.13
CA ASP A 146 11.64 8.91 6.64
C ASP A 146 11.29 10.30 6.09
N PRO A 147 11.11 10.46 4.74
CA PRO A 147 10.80 11.75 4.14
C PRO A 147 9.38 12.24 4.49
N THR A 148 8.57 11.41 5.15
CA THR A 148 7.19 11.76 5.52
C THR A 148 7.01 12.16 6.97
N ILE A 149 8.07 12.10 7.79
CA ILE A 149 7.97 12.26 9.25
C ILE A 149 7.38 13.61 9.67
N SER A 150 7.79 14.69 9.01
CA SER A 150 7.34 16.06 9.34
C SER A 150 6.09 16.50 8.56
N ILE A 151 5.52 15.62 7.71
CA ILE A 151 4.38 15.96 6.89
C ILE A 151 3.09 15.68 7.65
N LYS A 152 2.26 16.73 7.79
CA LYS A 152 0.95 16.61 8.44
C LYS A 152 0.10 15.54 7.73
N PRO A 153 -0.59 14.66 8.47
CA PRO A 153 -1.50 13.69 7.87
C PRO A 153 -2.66 14.39 7.14
N ILE A 154 -3.27 13.71 6.19
CA ILE A 154 -4.55 14.16 5.61
C ILE A 154 -5.64 13.96 6.67
N PRO A 155 -6.46 14.99 6.96
CA PRO A 155 -7.45 14.91 8.02
C PRO A 155 -8.52 13.83 7.73
N ARG A 156 -9.08 13.27 8.78
CA ARG A 156 -10.25 12.38 8.68
C ARG A 156 -11.52 13.22 8.72
N VAL A 157 -12.35 13.05 7.72
CA VAL A 157 -13.69 13.61 7.70
C VAL A 157 -14.66 12.55 8.21
N LYS A 158 -15.40 12.85 9.26
CA LYS A 158 -16.48 11.97 9.74
C LYS A 158 -17.65 12.06 8.76
N PRO A 159 -18.03 10.99 8.06
CA PRO A 159 -19.22 11.04 7.22
C PRO A 159 -20.46 11.21 8.09
N LYS A 160 -21.42 11.99 7.62
CA LYS A 160 -22.74 12.00 8.24
C LYS A 160 -23.35 10.60 8.07
N PRO A 161 -23.89 10.00 9.15
CA PRO A 161 -24.58 8.73 9.03
C PRO A 161 -25.79 8.87 8.10
N LYS A 162 -25.92 7.97 7.16
CA LYS A 162 -27.12 7.83 6.33
C LYS A 162 -27.91 6.69 6.90
N TYR A 163 -29.13 6.95 7.25
CA TYR A 163 -30.09 5.95 7.71
C TYR A 163 -31.40 6.13 6.95
N MET A 164 -32.19 5.11 6.90
CA MET A 164 -33.53 5.10 6.29
C MET A 164 -34.51 4.89 7.42
N LEU A 165 -35.57 5.70 7.47
CA LEU A 165 -36.66 5.50 8.38
C LEU A 165 -37.48 4.27 7.97
N ARG A 166 -38.25 3.71 8.93
CA ARG A 166 -39.06 2.51 8.66
C ARG A 166 -40.09 2.76 7.56
N GLU A 167 -40.77 3.90 7.61
CA GLU A 167 -41.75 4.30 6.61
C GLU A 167 -41.14 4.40 5.21
N GLU A 168 -39.97 5.04 5.10
CA GLU A 168 -39.23 5.12 3.84
C GLU A 168 -38.77 3.75 3.32
N PHE A 169 -38.46 2.82 4.23
CA PHE A 169 -38.09 1.44 3.86
C PHE A 169 -39.32 0.68 3.37
N ASP A 170 -40.45 0.76 4.08
CA ASP A 170 -41.68 0.03 3.76
C ASP A 170 -42.24 0.48 2.38
N ASP A 171 -42.11 1.79 2.04
CA ASP A 171 -42.47 2.29 0.73
C ASP A 171 -41.56 1.70 -0.37
N ARG A 172 -40.23 1.78 -0.18
CA ARG A 172 -39.25 1.38 -1.21
C ARG A 172 -39.16 -0.14 -1.40
N ILE A 173 -39.36 -0.94 -0.35
CA ILE A 173 -39.26 -2.38 -0.44
C ILE A 173 -40.36 -2.96 -1.35
N ASN A 174 -41.52 -2.31 -1.41
CA ASN A 174 -42.65 -2.72 -2.25
C ASN A 174 -42.42 -2.41 -3.76
N GLU A 175 -41.48 -1.51 -4.08
CA GLU A 175 -41.09 -1.21 -5.47
C GLU A 175 -40.17 -2.31 -6.07
N ILE A 176 -39.63 -3.20 -5.24
CA ILE A 176 -38.73 -4.27 -5.70
C ILE A 176 -39.59 -5.44 -6.20
N GLU A 177 -39.45 -5.75 -7.48
CA GLU A 177 -40.23 -6.84 -8.11
C GLU A 177 -39.74 -8.22 -7.69
N GLU A 178 -38.41 -8.42 -7.62
CA GLU A 178 -37.81 -9.72 -7.30
C GLU A 178 -37.96 -10.05 -5.80
N GLN A 179 -38.62 -11.15 -5.52
CA GLN A 179 -38.91 -11.58 -4.15
C GLN A 179 -37.66 -11.85 -3.33
N ASP A 180 -36.64 -12.49 -3.91
CA ASP A 180 -35.39 -12.82 -3.23
C ASP A 180 -34.67 -11.57 -2.70
N TYR A 181 -34.63 -10.51 -3.50
CA TYR A 181 -34.05 -9.24 -3.06
C TYR A 181 -34.90 -8.54 -2.01
N ARG A 182 -36.20 -8.61 -2.14
CA ARG A 182 -37.12 -8.06 -1.13
C ARG A 182 -36.90 -8.72 0.23
N GLU A 183 -36.82 -10.04 0.28
CA GLU A 183 -36.56 -10.81 1.49
C GLU A 183 -35.17 -10.51 2.05
N LEU A 184 -34.15 -10.47 1.22
CA LEU A 184 -32.78 -10.14 1.61
C LEU A 184 -32.70 -8.75 2.25
N PHE A 185 -33.25 -7.73 1.62
CA PHE A 185 -33.22 -6.36 2.16
C PHE A 185 -34.07 -6.23 3.42
N THR A 186 -35.18 -6.92 3.48
CA THR A 186 -36.01 -6.97 4.70
C THR A 186 -35.24 -7.59 5.86
N LEU A 187 -34.58 -8.71 5.63
CA LEU A 187 -33.71 -9.34 6.63
C LEU A 187 -32.58 -8.37 7.08
N MET A 188 -31.92 -7.73 6.14
CA MET A 188 -30.85 -6.78 6.45
C MET A 188 -31.35 -5.55 7.23
N PHE A 189 -32.50 -5.02 6.88
CA PHE A 189 -33.08 -3.86 7.55
C PHE A 189 -33.40 -4.16 9.02
N TYR A 190 -34.10 -5.26 9.30
CA TYR A 190 -34.51 -5.59 10.65
C TYR A 190 -33.39 -6.17 11.53
N THR A 191 -32.35 -6.76 10.93
CA THR A 191 -31.25 -7.39 11.69
C THR A 191 -29.98 -6.55 11.76
N GLY A 192 -29.86 -5.55 10.90
CA GLY A 192 -28.62 -4.75 10.77
C GLY A 192 -27.43 -5.51 10.19
N MET A 193 -27.65 -6.68 9.59
CA MET A 193 -26.59 -7.47 8.94
C MET A 193 -26.00 -6.73 7.74
N ARG A 194 -24.69 -6.93 7.51
CA ARG A 194 -24.07 -6.53 6.24
C ARG A 194 -24.48 -7.50 5.14
N ILE A 195 -24.54 -7.02 3.90
CA ILE A 195 -24.92 -7.85 2.75
C ILE A 195 -24.10 -9.13 2.64
N GLY A 196 -22.79 -9.09 2.87
CA GLY A 196 -21.95 -10.30 2.85
C GLY A 196 -22.24 -11.28 4.01
N GLU A 197 -22.71 -10.78 5.15
CA GLU A 197 -23.13 -11.60 6.28
C GLU A 197 -24.48 -12.26 5.96
N ALA A 198 -25.44 -11.51 5.43
CA ALA A 198 -26.75 -12.03 5.04
C ALA A 198 -26.65 -13.08 3.92
N MET A 199 -25.83 -12.84 2.89
CA MET A 199 -25.61 -13.79 1.79
C MET A 199 -24.83 -15.06 2.20
N ALA A 200 -24.18 -15.07 3.35
CA ALA A 200 -23.48 -16.24 3.87
C ALA A 200 -24.33 -17.12 4.78
N LEU A 201 -25.56 -16.70 5.13
CA LEU A 201 -26.43 -17.47 6.01
C LEU A 201 -26.85 -18.80 5.39
N VAL A 202 -26.96 -19.79 6.24
CA VAL A 202 -27.57 -21.10 5.96
C VAL A 202 -28.56 -21.43 7.07
N TRP A 203 -29.45 -22.40 6.85
CA TRP A 203 -30.48 -22.73 7.81
C TRP A 203 -29.96 -23.15 9.18
N GLU A 204 -28.76 -23.73 9.25
CA GLU A 204 -28.09 -24.13 10.49
C GLU A 204 -27.69 -22.94 11.36
N ASP A 205 -27.58 -21.74 10.78
CA ASP A 205 -27.30 -20.52 11.54
C ASP A 205 -28.53 -19.96 12.27
N TYR A 206 -29.74 -20.48 11.97
CA TYR A 206 -30.97 -20.05 12.61
C TYR A 206 -31.41 -21.04 13.70
N ASN A 207 -31.44 -20.55 14.93
CA ASN A 207 -32.00 -21.32 16.05
C ASN A 207 -33.50 -21.00 16.22
N LYS A 208 -34.35 -21.91 15.77
CA LYS A 208 -35.83 -21.77 15.82
C LYS A 208 -36.36 -21.61 17.24
N TYR A 209 -35.78 -22.31 18.21
CA TYR A 209 -36.25 -22.31 19.59
C TYR A 209 -35.93 -21.01 20.31
N LYS A 210 -34.73 -20.49 20.09
CA LYS A 210 -34.29 -19.22 20.68
C LYS A 210 -34.63 -18.00 19.82
N LYS A 211 -35.09 -18.21 18.57
CA LYS A 211 -35.32 -17.16 17.56
C LYS A 211 -34.08 -16.28 17.33
N GLU A 212 -32.91 -16.92 17.29
CA GLU A 212 -31.61 -16.27 17.15
C GLU A 212 -30.95 -16.66 15.83
N ILE A 213 -30.22 -15.72 15.24
CA ILE A 213 -29.37 -15.94 14.05
C ILE A 213 -27.90 -15.77 14.44
N SER A 214 -27.11 -16.80 14.17
CA SER A 214 -25.65 -16.76 14.39
C SER A 214 -24.93 -16.14 13.22
N ILE A 215 -24.30 -14.96 13.41
CA ILE A 215 -23.52 -14.26 12.36
C ILE A 215 -22.05 -14.55 12.59
N ASN A 216 -21.56 -15.66 12.06
CA ASN A 216 -20.19 -16.16 12.26
C ASN A 216 -19.33 -16.18 10.97
N LYS A 217 -19.90 -15.80 9.83
CA LYS A 217 -19.26 -15.84 8.51
C LYS A 217 -19.72 -14.69 7.61
N THR A 218 -18.98 -14.46 6.54
CA THR A 218 -19.31 -13.45 5.54
C THR A 218 -18.89 -13.91 4.15
N MET A 219 -19.69 -13.60 3.14
CA MET A 219 -19.38 -13.90 1.73
C MET A 219 -18.68 -12.71 1.07
N ASP A 220 -17.59 -12.96 0.35
CA ASP A 220 -17.10 -12.02 -0.65
C ASP A 220 -17.95 -12.15 -1.91
N ILE A 221 -18.78 -11.16 -2.17
CA ILE A 221 -19.75 -11.14 -3.28
C ILE A 221 -19.04 -11.26 -4.63
N THR A 222 -17.83 -10.71 -4.76
CA THR A 222 -17.06 -10.72 -6.03
C THR A 222 -16.58 -12.10 -6.41
N ASN A 223 -16.08 -12.86 -5.43
CA ASN A 223 -15.49 -14.19 -5.64
C ASN A 223 -16.43 -15.32 -5.18
N ARG A 224 -17.59 -15.00 -4.64
CA ARG A 224 -18.55 -15.94 -4.03
C ARG A 224 -17.92 -16.90 -3.01
N THR A 225 -16.92 -16.40 -2.28
CA THR A 225 -16.17 -17.20 -1.29
C THR A 225 -16.60 -16.81 0.11
N ILE A 226 -16.90 -17.81 0.93
CA ILE A 226 -17.31 -17.61 2.33
C ILE A 226 -16.06 -17.63 3.21
N TYR A 227 -15.95 -16.65 4.08
CA TYR A 227 -14.89 -16.53 5.07
C TYR A 227 -15.48 -16.53 6.48
N PRO A 228 -14.82 -17.15 7.45
CA PRO A 228 -15.22 -16.99 8.85
C PRO A 228 -15.08 -15.53 9.27
N ARG A 229 -15.96 -15.08 10.15
CA ARG A 229 -15.85 -13.72 10.71
C ARG A 229 -14.59 -13.65 11.55
N ALA A 230 -13.71 -12.68 11.27
CA ALA A 230 -12.58 -12.42 12.14
C ALA A 230 -13.11 -11.97 13.52
N LYS A 231 -12.65 -12.63 14.56
CA LYS A 231 -12.93 -12.25 15.96
C LYS A 231 -12.38 -10.87 16.29
#